data_8d2cb4e51df0a773b93196712406a81e
#
_entry.id   8d2cb4e51df0a773b93196712406a81e
#
_cell.length_a   1.000
_cell.length_b   1.000
_cell.length_c   1.000
_cell.angle_alpha   90.00
_cell.angle_beta   90.00
_cell.angle_gamma   90.00
#
_symmetry.space_group_name_H-M   'P 1'
#
loop_
_entity.id
_entity.type
_entity.pdbx_description
1 polymer ?
#
loop_
_entity_poly.entity_id
_entity_poly.type
_entity_poly.pdbx_seq_one_letter_code
_entity_poly.pdbx_strand_id
1 'polypeptide(L)'
;MTEIVLKPELIKNIQKVLIDYESANQDPILAAQYLSAIVGSIVATSNLPSDQQEEILKQILDFTKYVYDQQTQGASSEPESNDSKEAFGIWKPS
;
A
#
# COMPACT_ATOMS: atom_id res chain seq x y z
N MET A 1 -8.15 8.01 13.42
CA MET A 1 -7.63 7.49 12.17
C MET A 1 -7.53 5.97 12.27
N THR A 2 -7.87 5.30 11.19
CA THR A 2 -7.91 3.85 11.21
C THR A 2 -6.49 3.27 11.16
N GLU A 3 -6.25 2.29 11.99
CA GLU A 3 -4.97 1.61 11.99
C GLU A 3 -4.90 0.63 10.83
N ILE A 4 -3.78 0.60 10.13
CA ILE A 4 -3.60 -0.32 9.02
C ILE A 4 -2.80 -1.51 9.54
N VAL A 5 -3.46 -2.66 9.62
CA VAL A 5 -2.82 -3.88 10.10
C VAL A 5 -2.71 -4.84 8.92
N LEU A 6 -1.48 -5.20 8.59
CA LEU A 6 -1.21 -5.98 7.40
C LEU A 6 -0.92 -7.42 7.78
N LYS A 7 -1.96 -8.22 7.85
CA LYS A 7 -1.81 -9.62 8.21
C LYS A 7 -1.45 -10.46 7.01
N PRO A 8 -0.68 -11.52 7.20
CA PRO A 8 -0.30 -12.38 6.07
C PRO A 8 -1.49 -12.96 5.33
N GLU A 9 -2.58 -13.23 6.04
CA GLU A 9 -3.78 -13.77 5.39
C GLU A 9 -4.35 -12.81 4.38
N LEU A 10 -4.36 -11.52 4.72
CA LEU A 10 -4.88 -10.53 3.78
C LEU A 10 -4.03 -10.49 2.53
N ILE A 11 -2.72 -10.50 2.69
CA ILE A 11 -1.82 -10.45 1.54
C ILE A 11 -2.03 -11.69 0.67
N LYS A 12 -2.13 -12.86 1.29
CA LYS A 12 -2.32 -14.09 0.54
C LYS A 12 -3.65 -14.09 -0.21
N ASN A 13 -4.69 -13.59 0.43
CA ASN A 13 -6.01 -13.57 -0.20
C ASN A 13 -6.03 -12.64 -1.41
N ILE A 14 -5.39 -11.50 -1.29
CA ILE A 14 -5.34 -10.56 -2.41
C ILE A 14 -4.50 -11.15 -3.54
N GLN A 15 -3.38 -11.77 -3.21
CA GLN A 15 -2.56 -12.41 -4.23
C GLN A 15 -3.34 -13.51 -4.95
N LYS A 16 -4.15 -14.26 -4.21
CA LYS A 16 -4.95 -15.28 -4.83
C LYS A 16 -5.96 -14.71 -5.82
N VAL A 17 -6.59 -13.61 -5.45
CA VAL A 17 -7.52 -12.96 -6.35
C VAL A 17 -6.82 -12.53 -7.64
N LEU A 18 -5.62 -11.97 -7.51
CA LEU A 18 -4.87 -11.53 -8.67
C LEU A 18 -4.46 -12.71 -9.55
N ILE A 19 -4.05 -13.82 -8.93
CA ILE A 19 -3.64 -15.00 -9.67
C ILE A 19 -4.85 -15.61 -10.37
N ASP A 20 -6.00 -15.64 -9.71
CA ASP A 20 -7.20 -16.17 -10.34
C ASP A 20 -7.63 -15.33 -11.53
N TYR A 21 -7.40 -14.01 -11.44
CA TYR A 21 -7.72 -13.13 -12.53
C TYR A 21 -6.73 -13.29 -13.69
N GLU A 22 -5.46 -13.41 -13.38
CA GLU A 22 -4.42 -13.58 -14.37
C GLU A 22 -3.31 -14.41 -13.75
N SER A 23 -3.10 -15.62 -14.22
CA SER A 23 -2.17 -16.55 -13.57
C SER A 23 -0.73 -16.06 -13.59
N ALA A 24 -0.38 -15.15 -14.50
CA ALA A 24 0.97 -14.57 -14.50
C ALA A 24 1.25 -13.78 -13.24
N ASN A 25 0.23 -13.45 -12.46
CA ASN A 25 0.42 -12.76 -11.20
C ASN A 25 1.07 -13.62 -10.12
N GLN A 26 1.40 -14.85 -10.43
CA GLN A 26 2.30 -15.60 -9.56
C GLN A 26 3.65 -14.91 -9.46
N ASP A 27 4.01 -14.10 -10.46
CA ASP A 27 5.17 -13.23 -10.37
C ASP A 27 4.84 -12.08 -9.44
N PRO A 28 5.53 -11.94 -8.30
CA PRO A 28 5.18 -10.90 -7.34
C PRO A 28 5.35 -9.49 -7.89
N ILE A 29 6.25 -9.28 -8.83
CA ILE A 29 6.42 -7.95 -9.39
C ILE A 29 5.22 -7.56 -10.24
N LEU A 30 4.70 -8.50 -11.03
CA LEU A 30 3.51 -8.22 -11.80
C LEU A 30 2.32 -7.98 -10.89
N ALA A 31 2.20 -8.77 -9.82
CA ALA A 31 1.12 -8.57 -8.86
C ALA A 31 1.20 -7.16 -8.25
N ALA A 32 2.41 -6.70 -7.92
CA ALA A 32 2.57 -5.37 -7.38
C ALA A 32 2.16 -4.30 -8.39
N GLN A 33 2.44 -4.53 -9.67
CA GLN A 33 2.05 -3.58 -10.70
C GLN A 33 0.54 -3.51 -10.83
N TYR A 34 -0.15 -4.65 -10.75
CA TYR A 34 -1.61 -4.65 -10.75
C TYR A 34 -2.15 -3.86 -9.57
N LEU A 35 -1.57 -4.08 -8.40
CA LEU A 35 -2.04 -3.35 -7.22
C LEU A 35 -1.79 -1.85 -7.35
N SER A 36 -0.67 -1.46 -7.93
CA SER A 36 -0.41 -0.05 -8.14
C SER A 36 -1.43 0.57 -9.09
N ALA A 37 -1.80 -0.15 -10.13
CA ALA A 37 -2.83 0.33 -11.04
C ALA A 37 -4.17 0.48 -10.32
N ILE A 38 -4.47 -0.47 -9.44
CA ILE A 38 -5.71 -0.41 -8.66
C ILE A 38 -5.69 0.80 -7.75
N VAL A 39 -4.56 1.09 -7.11
CA VAL A 39 -4.45 2.26 -6.27
C VAL A 39 -4.75 3.52 -7.07
N GLY A 40 -4.15 3.65 -8.23
CA GLY A 40 -4.40 4.81 -9.08
C GLY A 40 -5.88 4.92 -9.45
N SER A 41 -6.49 3.80 -9.78
CA SER A 41 -7.90 3.80 -10.14
C SER A 41 -8.78 4.23 -8.98
N ILE A 42 -8.48 3.73 -7.79
CA ILE A 42 -9.29 4.08 -6.62
C ILE A 42 -9.19 5.58 -6.34
N VAL A 43 -7.99 6.13 -6.41
CA VAL A 43 -7.82 7.56 -6.15
C VAL A 43 -8.52 8.37 -7.24
N ALA A 44 -8.40 7.94 -8.49
CA ALA A 44 -9.01 8.67 -9.60
C ALA A 44 -10.52 8.69 -9.52
N THR A 45 -11.11 7.65 -8.96
CA THR A 45 -12.56 7.58 -8.87
C THR A 45 -13.11 8.08 -7.53
N SER A 46 -12.23 8.55 -6.64
CA SER A 46 -12.73 9.19 -5.44
C SER A 46 -13.33 10.52 -5.84
N ASN A 47 -14.24 11.05 -5.11
CA ASN A 47 -14.94 12.27 -5.48
C ASN A 47 -14.22 13.52 -4.97
N LEU A 48 -12.90 13.54 -5.07
CA LEU A 48 -12.12 14.67 -4.60
C LEU A 48 -11.61 15.50 -5.77
N PRO A 49 -11.32 16.79 -5.55
CA PRO A 49 -10.73 17.61 -6.59
C PRO A 49 -9.39 17.05 -7.05
N SER A 50 -9.00 17.32 -8.28
CA SER A 50 -7.84 16.69 -8.86
C SER A 50 -6.54 17.06 -8.14
N ASP A 51 -6.42 18.28 -7.64
CA ASP A 51 -5.22 18.66 -6.92
C ASP A 51 -5.10 17.90 -5.61
N GLN A 52 -6.23 17.61 -4.96
CA GLN A 52 -6.20 16.79 -3.75
C GLN A 52 -5.90 15.33 -4.08
N GLN A 53 -6.40 14.85 -5.20
CA GLN A 53 -6.09 13.48 -5.62
C GLN A 53 -4.60 13.30 -5.86
N GLU A 54 -3.96 14.29 -6.49
CA GLU A 54 -2.53 14.21 -6.73
C GLU A 54 -1.74 14.23 -5.45
N GLU A 55 -2.16 15.05 -4.50
CA GLU A 55 -1.47 15.11 -3.22
C GLU A 55 -1.62 13.80 -2.46
N ILE A 56 -2.82 13.22 -2.48
CA ILE A 56 -3.07 11.96 -1.80
C ILE A 56 -2.26 10.85 -2.45
N LEU A 57 -2.19 10.83 -3.77
CA LEU A 57 -1.42 9.81 -4.46
C LEU A 57 0.05 9.89 -4.07
N LYS A 58 0.58 11.10 -3.97
CA LYS A 58 1.96 11.26 -3.55
C LYS A 58 2.17 10.71 -2.14
N GLN A 59 1.25 11.01 -1.23
CA GLN A 59 1.35 10.51 0.12
C GLN A 59 1.25 8.99 0.17
N ILE A 60 0.43 8.41 -0.68
CA ILE A 60 0.30 6.95 -0.74
C ILE A 60 1.61 6.33 -1.21
N LEU A 61 2.26 6.95 -2.19
CA LEU A 61 3.54 6.43 -2.67
C LEU A 61 4.60 6.52 -1.58
N ASP A 62 4.60 7.59 -0.80
CA ASP A 62 5.52 7.72 0.32
C ASP A 62 5.24 6.65 1.37
N PHE A 63 3.98 6.38 1.64
CA PHE A 63 3.60 5.36 2.59
C PHE A 63 4.01 3.97 2.11
N THR A 64 3.87 3.73 0.81
CA THR A 64 4.29 2.46 0.24
C THR A 64 5.78 2.23 0.47
N LYS A 65 6.58 3.27 0.27
CA LYS A 65 7.99 3.15 0.51
C LYS A 65 8.29 2.94 1.99
N TYR A 66 7.53 3.58 2.87
CA TYR A 66 7.69 3.38 4.29
C TYR A 66 7.45 1.91 4.67
N VAL A 67 6.40 1.30 4.13
CA VAL A 67 6.12 -0.10 4.41
C VAL A 67 7.24 -0.98 3.89
N TYR A 68 7.72 -0.70 2.69
CA TYR A 68 8.82 -1.45 2.11
C TYR A 68 10.06 -1.36 3.01
N ASP A 69 10.38 -0.17 3.47
CA ASP A 69 11.56 0.03 4.31
C ASP A 69 11.41 -0.74 5.63
N GLN A 70 10.22 -0.72 6.21
CA GLN A 70 10.00 -1.43 7.45
C GLN A 70 10.18 -2.92 7.29
N GLN A 71 9.73 -3.46 6.19
CA GLN A 71 9.80 -4.90 6.00
C GLN A 71 11.20 -5.37 5.61
N THR A 72 11.94 -4.54 4.88
CA THR A 72 13.25 -4.96 4.43
C THR A 72 14.34 -4.66 5.43
N GLN A 73 14.15 -3.63 6.28
CA GLN A 73 15.15 -3.28 7.25
C GLN A 73 14.85 -3.85 8.63
N GLY A 74 13.74 -4.51 8.75
CA GLY A 74 13.39 -5.13 10.00
C GLY A 74 12.85 -4.15 10.99
N ALA A 75 12.62 -4.64 12.17
CA ALA A 75 11.97 -3.84 13.18
C ALA A 75 12.91 -2.87 13.86
N SER A 76 14.16 -2.92 13.51
CA SER A 76 15.10 -2.04 14.18
C SER A 76 14.97 -0.63 13.74
N SER A 77 14.26 -0.36 12.68
CA SER A 77 14.17 0.99 12.23
C SER A 77 13.45 1.85 13.19
N GLU A 78 13.87 3.03 13.33
CA GLU A 78 13.24 3.94 14.19
C GLU A 78 12.11 4.56 13.54
N PRO A 79 11.07 4.88 14.22
CA PRO A 79 9.86 5.47 13.66
C PRO A 79 9.91 6.95 13.60
N GLU A 80 10.98 7.50 13.16
CA GLU A 80 10.99 8.92 13.18
C GLU A 80 10.17 9.54 12.10
N SER A 81 9.81 8.81 11.09
CA SER A 81 8.98 9.41 10.06
C SER A 81 7.54 9.33 10.42
N ASN A 82 7.16 10.03 11.43
CA ASN A 82 5.84 9.89 11.94
C ASN A 82 4.78 10.54 11.13
N ASP A 83 5.13 11.54 10.34
CA ASP A 83 4.13 12.27 9.60
C ASP A 83 3.39 11.38 8.64
N SER A 84 4.09 10.48 7.97
CA SER A 84 3.41 9.58 7.04
C SER A 84 2.44 8.70 7.74
N LYS A 85 2.80 8.21 8.91
CA LYS A 85 1.90 7.33 9.63
C LYS A 85 0.64 8.06 10.02
N GLU A 86 0.76 9.31 10.40
CA GLU A 86 -0.41 10.03 10.82
C GLU A 86 -1.34 10.30 9.67
N ALA A 87 -0.82 10.46 8.48
CA ALA A 87 -1.66 10.75 7.33
C ALA A 87 -2.52 9.56 6.94
N PHE A 88 -2.04 8.35 7.13
CA PHE A 88 -2.75 7.17 6.64
C PHE A 88 -3.09 6.19 7.74
N GLY A 89 -2.99 6.60 9.00
CA GLY A 89 -3.24 5.70 10.09
C GLY A 89 -1.95 5.02 10.52
N ILE A 90 -2.08 4.05 11.37
CA ILE A 90 -0.93 3.36 11.92
C ILE A 90 -0.76 2.03 11.22
N TRP A 91 0.39 1.84 10.60
CA TRP A 91 0.69 0.58 9.94
C TRP A 91 1.43 -0.32 10.91
N LYS A 92 1.01 -1.57 11.01
CA LYS A 92 1.67 -2.55 11.85
C LYS A 92 1.85 -3.84 11.07
N PRO A 93 3.04 -4.38 11.05
CA PRO A 93 3.22 -5.71 10.48
C PRO A 93 2.64 -6.74 11.44
N SER A 94 2.14 -7.81 10.94
CA SER A 94 1.60 -8.81 11.83
C SER A 94 2.22 -10.19 11.58
#